data_6a94e837c4f3e622f0704d699c78e7e1
#
_entry.id   6a94e837c4f3e622f0704d699c78e7e1
#
_cell.length_a   1.000
_cell.length_b   1.000
_cell.length_c   1.000
_cell.angle_alpha   90.00
_cell.angle_beta   90.00
_cell.angle_gamma   90.00
#
_symmetry.space_group_name_H-M   'P 1'
#
loop_
_entity.id
_entity.type
_entity.pdbx_description
1 polymer ?
#
loop_
_entity_poly.entity_id
_entity_poly.type
_entity_poly.pdbx_seq_one_letter_code
_entity_poly.pdbx_strand_id
1 'polypeptide(L)'
;MERIICPSLMCANYDSLKDEIMKLDSAGIDIFHIDIMDGTFVPNFGMGIQDVQAIRRNTNKMVDSHLMISNPGEYVDLFADLGVDLIYIHPETDMHPVRTLGKIKARNILSGIAINPGTSIESIIELLPIVDYVMVMTVNPGFAGQKYLNFVNDKIERLVKLKLEYKFKIMVDGAISEEKINKLSDLGVDGFILGTSALFGKEEEYKDIVKRLKTIKEEAN
;
A
#
# COMPACT_ATOMS: atom_id res chain seq x y z
N MET A 1 3.30 2.18 18.64
CA MET A 1 3.40 1.13 17.59
C MET A 1 4.42 1.57 16.54
N GLU A 2 5.25 0.68 16.05
CA GLU A 2 6.20 1.01 14.98
C GLU A 2 5.44 1.25 13.66
N ARG A 3 5.78 2.33 12.95
CA ARG A 3 5.15 2.70 11.67
C ARG A 3 5.72 1.86 10.54
N ILE A 4 4.87 1.29 9.70
CA ILE A 4 5.28 0.56 8.50
C ILE A 4 5.45 1.58 7.36
N ILE A 5 6.66 1.69 6.83
CA ILE A 5 7.03 2.65 5.78
C ILE A 5 7.18 1.93 4.45
N CYS A 6 6.33 2.29 3.48
CA CYS A 6 6.21 1.62 2.20
C CYS A 6 6.39 2.61 1.04
N PRO A 7 7.59 2.73 0.44
CA PRO A 7 7.77 3.55 -0.76
C PRO A 7 6.99 2.97 -1.95
N SER A 8 6.15 3.80 -2.60
CA SER A 8 5.53 3.47 -3.89
C SER A 8 6.55 3.68 -5.00
N LEU A 9 7.03 2.58 -5.56
CA LEU A 9 8.07 2.62 -6.60
C LEU A 9 7.61 3.24 -7.92
N MET A 10 6.31 3.46 -8.10
CA MET A 10 5.80 4.27 -9.22
C MET A 10 6.35 5.72 -9.19
N CYS A 11 6.77 6.20 -8.03
CA CYS A 11 7.34 7.55 -7.84
C CYS A 11 8.88 7.58 -7.88
N ALA A 12 9.55 6.44 -8.04
CA ALA A 12 11.01 6.33 -8.06
C ALA A 12 11.61 6.86 -9.38
N ASN A 13 12.91 7.10 -9.38
CA ASN A 13 13.63 7.41 -10.60
C ASN A 13 13.88 6.13 -11.43
N TYR A 14 13.13 5.97 -12.50
CA TYR A 14 13.21 4.80 -13.39
C TYR A 14 14.53 4.69 -14.17
N ASP A 15 15.22 5.80 -14.42
CA ASP A 15 16.54 5.79 -15.08
C ASP A 15 17.62 5.10 -14.22
N SER A 16 17.36 4.98 -12.91
CA SER A 16 18.26 4.35 -11.94
C SER A 16 17.50 3.47 -10.92
N LEU A 17 16.44 2.76 -11.35
CA LEU A 17 15.54 2.02 -10.47
C LEU A 17 16.28 1.05 -9.52
N LYS A 18 17.33 0.37 -10.00
CA LYS A 18 18.14 -0.51 -9.15
C LYS A 18 18.79 0.25 -7.98
N ASP A 19 19.38 1.41 -8.26
CA ASP A 19 20.05 2.22 -7.23
C ASP A 19 19.04 2.80 -6.25
N GLU A 20 17.83 3.17 -6.73
CA GLU A 20 16.72 3.60 -5.88
C GLU A 20 16.30 2.49 -4.90
N ILE A 21 16.13 1.26 -5.39
CA ILE A 21 15.80 0.10 -4.55
C ILE A 21 16.88 -0.11 -3.48
N MET A 22 18.15 -0.09 -3.85
CA MET A 22 19.27 -0.30 -2.91
C MET A 22 19.34 0.81 -1.85
N LYS A 23 19.13 2.08 -2.24
CA LYS A 23 19.08 3.21 -1.30
C LYS A 23 17.91 3.09 -0.31
N LEU A 24 16.72 2.77 -0.81
CA LEU A 24 15.52 2.58 0.01
C LEU A 24 15.66 1.40 0.96
N ASP A 25 16.20 0.27 0.48
CA ASP A 25 16.49 -0.91 1.31
C ASP A 25 17.43 -0.55 2.47
N SER A 26 18.54 0.13 2.15
CA SER A 26 19.52 0.60 3.13
C SER A 26 18.97 1.67 4.08
N ALA A 27 17.99 2.44 3.66
CA ALA A 27 17.31 3.44 4.50
C ALA A 27 16.42 2.80 5.58
N GLY A 28 16.14 1.51 5.49
CA GLY A 28 15.37 0.78 6.50
C GLY A 28 13.86 0.89 6.30
N ILE A 29 13.38 1.01 5.07
CA ILE A 29 11.95 0.87 4.76
C ILE A 29 11.46 -0.55 5.10
N ASP A 30 10.15 -0.78 5.11
CA ASP A 30 9.60 -2.08 5.52
C ASP A 30 9.08 -2.91 4.34
N ILE A 31 8.35 -2.30 3.42
CA ILE A 31 7.71 -2.97 2.28
C ILE A 31 7.93 -2.12 1.02
N PHE A 32 8.32 -2.72 -0.08
CA PHE A 32 8.28 -2.08 -1.39
C PHE A 32 6.89 -2.19 -1.99
N HIS A 33 6.25 -1.06 -2.27
CA HIS A 33 4.91 -0.99 -2.82
C HIS A 33 4.93 -0.84 -4.35
N ILE A 34 4.19 -1.71 -5.04
CA ILE A 34 4.15 -1.77 -6.50
C ILE A 34 2.73 -1.56 -6.99
N ASP A 35 2.53 -0.47 -7.71
CA ASP A 35 1.23 -0.08 -8.29
C ASP A 35 1.04 -0.70 -9.68
N ILE A 36 0.18 -1.70 -9.80
CA ILE A 36 -0.16 -2.40 -11.05
C ILE A 36 -1.48 -1.85 -11.58
N MET A 37 -1.48 -1.38 -12.82
CA MET A 37 -2.64 -0.75 -13.47
C MET A 37 -2.83 -1.29 -14.89
N ASP A 38 -4.08 -1.49 -15.31
CA ASP A 38 -4.44 -2.12 -16.59
C ASP A 38 -5.09 -1.16 -17.61
N GLY A 39 -5.25 0.12 -17.29
CA GLY A 39 -5.94 1.08 -18.14
C GLY A 39 -7.46 0.87 -18.22
N THR A 40 -8.02 -0.05 -17.43
CA THR A 40 -9.45 -0.40 -17.42
C THR A 40 -10.10 0.02 -16.11
N PHE A 41 -9.62 -0.47 -14.97
CA PHE A 41 -10.12 -0.04 -13.67
C PHE A 41 -9.71 1.41 -13.37
N VAL A 42 -8.49 1.78 -13.70
CA VAL A 42 -8.00 3.15 -13.63
C VAL A 42 -7.53 3.61 -15.02
N PRO A 43 -7.73 4.89 -15.40
CA PRO A 43 -7.36 5.37 -16.74
C PRO A 43 -5.86 5.69 -16.84
N ASN A 44 -5.02 4.75 -16.41
CA ASN A 44 -3.57 4.83 -16.43
C ASN A 44 -2.97 3.43 -16.53
N PHE A 45 -1.71 3.34 -16.94
CA PHE A 45 -0.91 2.13 -16.91
C PHE A 45 0.18 2.29 -15.86
N GLY A 46 0.29 1.31 -14.98
CA GLY A 46 1.28 1.31 -13.91
C GLY A 46 2.49 0.45 -14.22
N MET A 47 3.11 -0.06 -13.14
CA MET A 47 4.24 -0.95 -13.24
C MET A 47 3.83 -2.32 -13.80
N GLY A 48 4.77 -3.04 -14.39
CA GLY A 48 4.53 -4.32 -15.03
C GLY A 48 5.36 -5.46 -14.44
N ILE A 49 5.26 -6.63 -15.09
CA ILE A 49 5.94 -7.87 -14.68
C ILE A 49 7.46 -7.67 -14.53
N GLN A 50 8.07 -6.96 -15.50
CA GLN A 50 9.52 -6.73 -15.51
C GLN A 50 9.97 -5.87 -14.33
N ASP A 51 9.13 -4.91 -13.92
CA ASP A 51 9.42 -4.06 -12.77
C ASP A 51 9.38 -4.89 -11.47
N VAL A 52 8.34 -5.71 -11.27
CA VAL A 52 8.24 -6.63 -10.12
C VAL A 52 9.46 -7.55 -10.05
N GLN A 53 9.87 -8.14 -11.19
CA GLN A 53 11.06 -8.98 -11.27
C GLN A 53 12.34 -8.21 -10.92
N ALA A 54 12.48 -6.98 -11.41
CA ALA A 54 13.64 -6.15 -11.12
C ALA A 54 13.71 -5.79 -9.64
N ILE A 55 12.58 -5.45 -9.02
CA ILE A 55 12.49 -5.14 -7.60
C ILE A 55 12.85 -6.37 -6.78
N ARG A 56 12.18 -7.51 -7.02
CA ARG A 56 12.42 -8.73 -6.26
C ARG A 56 13.88 -9.22 -6.29
N ARG A 57 14.56 -9.08 -7.44
CA ARG A 57 15.97 -9.45 -7.55
C ARG A 57 16.94 -8.57 -6.75
N ASN A 58 16.54 -7.38 -6.36
CA ASN A 58 17.41 -6.39 -5.72
C ASN A 58 17.11 -6.16 -4.22
N THR A 59 16.15 -6.88 -3.64
CA THR A 59 15.83 -6.78 -2.20
C THR A 59 15.38 -8.11 -1.62
N ASN A 60 15.58 -8.31 -0.31
CA ASN A 60 14.99 -9.38 0.49
C ASN A 60 13.86 -8.86 1.42
N LYS A 61 13.54 -7.58 1.35
CA LYS A 61 12.40 -7.02 2.10
C LYS A 61 11.08 -7.48 1.48
N MET A 62 10.02 -7.28 2.23
CA MET A 62 8.67 -7.52 1.71
C MET A 62 8.42 -6.68 0.46
N VAL A 63 7.74 -7.29 -0.50
CA VAL A 63 7.24 -6.65 -1.71
C VAL A 63 5.74 -6.88 -1.77
N ASP A 64 4.97 -5.83 -1.90
CA ASP A 64 3.55 -5.95 -2.15
C ASP A 64 3.18 -5.55 -3.59
N SER A 65 2.06 -6.07 -4.07
CA SER A 65 1.44 -5.66 -5.33
C SER A 65 0.04 -5.14 -5.07
N HIS A 66 -0.18 -3.88 -5.41
CA HIS A 66 -1.48 -3.23 -5.38
C HIS A 66 -2.13 -3.36 -6.77
N LEU A 67 -3.07 -4.29 -6.89
CA LEU A 67 -3.71 -4.62 -8.17
C LEU A 67 -4.89 -3.68 -8.46
N MET A 68 -4.61 -2.55 -9.06
CA MET A 68 -5.60 -1.62 -9.63
C MET A 68 -6.01 -2.08 -11.04
N ILE A 69 -6.54 -3.31 -11.13
CA ILE A 69 -6.87 -3.98 -12.38
C ILE A 69 -8.25 -4.64 -12.32
N SER A 70 -8.82 -4.90 -13.48
CA SER A 70 -10.04 -5.70 -13.61
C SER A 70 -9.73 -7.19 -13.42
N ASN A 71 -10.65 -7.93 -12.76
CA ASN A 71 -10.55 -9.38 -12.54
C ASN A 71 -9.22 -9.80 -11.86
N PRO A 72 -8.82 -9.23 -10.73
CA PRO A 72 -7.53 -9.48 -10.09
C PRO A 72 -7.29 -10.96 -9.77
N GLY A 73 -8.35 -11.75 -9.58
CA GLY A 73 -8.28 -13.19 -9.31
C GLY A 73 -7.60 -14.01 -10.41
N GLU A 74 -7.58 -13.53 -11.66
CA GLU A 74 -6.90 -14.18 -12.77
C GLU A 74 -5.37 -14.06 -12.68
N TYR A 75 -4.88 -13.04 -11.99
CA TYR A 75 -3.45 -12.69 -11.91
C TYR A 75 -2.76 -13.10 -10.62
N VAL A 76 -3.47 -13.65 -9.64
CA VAL A 76 -2.90 -14.06 -8.35
C VAL A 76 -1.71 -14.99 -8.51
N ASP A 77 -1.81 -16.04 -9.35
CA ASP A 77 -0.73 -16.99 -9.54
C ASP A 77 0.49 -16.33 -10.19
N LEU A 78 0.27 -15.46 -11.16
CA LEU A 78 1.34 -14.70 -11.81
C LEU A 78 2.16 -13.89 -10.80
N PHE A 79 1.50 -13.08 -9.97
CA PHE A 79 2.19 -12.26 -8.97
C PHE A 79 2.82 -13.11 -7.86
N ALA A 80 2.17 -14.21 -7.47
CA ALA A 80 2.76 -15.18 -6.55
C ALA A 80 4.07 -15.77 -7.10
N ASP A 81 4.10 -16.17 -8.36
CA ASP A 81 5.30 -16.73 -9.02
C ASP A 81 6.41 -15.69 -9.20
N LEU A 82 6.06 -14.40 -9.22
CA LEU A 82 7.03 -13.29 -9.22
C LEU A 82 7.65 -13.05 -7.85
N GLY A 83 7.15 -13.71 -6.79
CA GLY A 83 7.70 -13.66 -5.43
C GLY A 83 7.27 -12.43 -4.62
N VAL A 84 6.04 -11.93 -4.85
CA VAL A 84 5.45 -10.91 -3.96
C VAL A 84 5.01 -11.55 -2.65
N ASP A 85 5.08 -10.80 -1.56
CA ASP A 85 4.77 -11.27 -0.21
C ASP A 85 3.36 -10.88 0.25
N LEU A 86 2.75 -9.89 -0.42
CA LEU A 86 1.41 -9.37 -0.13
C LEU A 86 0.73 -8.91 -1.42
N ILE A 87 -0.52 -9.28 -1.60
CA ILE A 87 -1.33 -8.82 -2.74
C ILE A 87 -2.55 -8.08 -2.23
N TYR A 88 -2.72 -6.83 -2.66
CA TYR A 88 -3.94 -6.05 -2.49
C TYR A 88 -4.80 -6.16 -3.74
N ILE A 89 -6.08 -6.46 -3.55
CA ILE A 89 -7.09 -6.39 -4.61
C ILE A 89 -8.11 -5.30 -4.27
N HIS A 90 -8.72 -4.71 -5.29
CA HIS A 90 -9.91 -3.88 -5.10
C HIS A 90 -11.16 -4.76 -5.15
N PRO A 91 -11.94 -4.90 -4.06
CA PRO A 91 -13.19 -5.68 -4.08
C PRO A 91 -14.17 -5.16 -5.13
N GLU A 92 -14.07 -3.89 -5.51
CA GLU A 92 -14.89 -3.24 -6.52
C GLU A 92 -14.68 -3.79 -7.94
N THR A 93 -13.56 -4.49 -8.17
CA THR A 93 -13.20 -5.04 -9.50
C THR A 93 -13.30 -6.57 -9.57
N ASP A 94 -13.74 -7.20 -8.49
CA ASP A 94 -13.80 -8.65 -8.37
C ASP A 94 -15.20 -9.12 -8.02
N MET A 95 -15.81 -9.94 -8.89
CA MET A 95 -17.14 -10.50 -8.60
C MET A 95 -17.16 -11.51 -7.45
N HIS A 96 -16.02 -12.09 -7.12
CA HIS A 96 -15.88 -13.13 -6.11
C HIS A 96 -14.67 -12.92 -5.19
N PRO A 97 -14.55 -11.75 -4.49
CA PRO A 97 -13.37 -11.40 -3.73
C PRO A 97 -12.98 -12.43 -2.66
N VAL A 98 -13.95 -13.12 -2.05
CA VAL A 98 -13.66 -14.21 -1.09
C VAL A 98 -12.87 -15.34 -1.75
N ARG A 99 -13.20 -15.70 -3.00
CA ARG A 99 -12.48 -16.73 -3.76
C ARG A 99 -11.06 -16.28 -4.07
N THR A 100 -10.89 -15.04 -4.49
CA THR A 100 -9.58 -14.46 -4.82
C THR A 100 -8.68 -14.35 -3.59
N LEU A 101 -9.20 -13.85 -2.46
CA LEU A 101 -8.47 -13.80 -1.19
C LEU A 101 -8.08 -15.20 -0.70
N GLY A 102 -8.97 -16.19 -0.85
CA GLY A 102 -8.65 -17.59 -0.57
C GLY A 102 -7.54 -18.15 -1.48
N LYS A 103 -7.52 -17.76 -2.76
CA LYS A 103 -6.47 -18.14 -3.71
C LYS A 103 -5.11 -17.53 -3.32
N ILE A 104 -5.07 -16.26 -2.89
CA ILE A 104 -3.86 -15.60 -2.38
C ILE A 104 -3.30 -16.36 -1.17
N LYS A 105 -4.15 -16.65 -0.17
CA LYS A 105 -3.75 -17.40 1.03
C LYS A 105 -3.27 -18.82 0.73
N ALA A 106 -3.86 -19.49 -0.24
CA ALA A 106 -3.42 -20.82 -0.68
C ALA A 106 -2.00 -20.84 -1.26
N ARG A 107 -1.49 -19.68 -1.71
CA ARG A 107 -0.11 -19.47 -2.17
C ARG A 107 0.84 -19.07 -1.02
N ASN A 108 0.39 -19.08 0.23
CA ASN A 108 1.13 -18.60 1.41
C ASN A 108 1.57 -17.13 1.31
N ILE A 109 0.75 -16.30 0.65
CA ILE A 109 0.94 -14.87 0.48
C ILE A 109 -0.06 -14.15 1.37
N LEU A 110 0.34 -13.02 1.98
CA LEU A 110 -0.54 -12.17 2.76
C LEU A 110 -1.62 -11.56 1.87
N SER A 111 -2.85 -11.57 2.37
CA SER A 111 -4.00 -11.07 1.62
C SER A 111 -4.39 -9.67 2.07
N GLY A 112 -4.59 -8.78 1.12
CA GLY A 112 -5.04 -7.41 1.37
C GLY A 112 -6.20 -7.00 0.48
N ILE A 113 -7.00 -6.07 0.98
CA ILE A 113 -7.96 -5.32 0.16
C ILE A 113 -7.58 -3.85 0.16
N ALA A 114 -7.71 -3.20 -1.00
CA ALA A 114 -7.64 -1.75 -1.14
C ALA A 114 -9.02 -1.22 -1.46
N ILE A 115 -9.48 -0.20 -0.74
CA ILE A 115 -10.83 0.36 -0.92
C ILE A 115 -10.78 1.80 -1.37
N ASN A 116 -11.57 2.11 -2.38
CA ASN A 116 -11.68 3.45 -2.93
C ASN A 116 -12.26 4.45 -1.93
N PRO A 117 -12.03 5.77 -2.15
CA PRO A 117 -12.63 6.80 -1.28
C PRO A 117 -14.14 6.69 -1.17
N GLY A 118 -14.82 6.33 -2.27
CA GLY A 118 -16.28 6.18 -2.32
C GLY A 118 -16.83 4.84 -1.80
N THR A 119 -15.97 3.84 -1.54
CA THR A 119 -16.40 2.51 -1.09
C THR A 119 -16.71 2.53 0.40
N SER A 120 -17.90 2.04 0.78
CA SER A 120 -18.33 1.98 2.19
C SER A 120 -17.69 0.80 2.94
N ILE A 121 -17.58 0.92 4.27
CA ILE A 121 -17.14 -0.20 5.12
C ILE A 121 -18.14 -1.35 5.07
N GLU A 122 -19.42 -1.06 4.98
CA GLU A 122 -20.49 -2.04 4.92
C GLU A 122 -20.34 -3.02 3.75
N SER A 123 -19.76 -2.55 2.63
CA SER A 123 -19.54 -3.41 1.46
C SER A 123 -18.37 -4.38 1.61
N ILE A 124 -17.52 -4.20 2.61
CA ILE A 124 -16.32 -5.02 2.82
C ILE A 124 -16.28 -5.74 4.17
N ILE A 125 -17.27 -5.51 5.03
CA ILE A 125 -17.26 -6.01 6.41
C ILE A 125 -17.13 -7.55 6.47
N GLU A 126 -17.75 -8.26 5.52
CA GLU A 126 -17.67 -9.72 5.42
C GLU A 126 -16.29 -10.22 4.93
N LEU A 127 -15.45 -9.32 4.41
CA LEU A 127 -14.09 -9.66 3.99
C LEU A 127 -13.07 -9.49 5.14
N LEU A 128 -13.38 -8.67 6.15
CA LEU A 128 -12.45 -8.34 7.24
C LEU A 128 -11.92 -9.58 8.00
N PRO A 129 -12.71 -10.65 8.25
CA PRO A 129 -12.22 -11.86 8.92
C PRO A 129 -11.16 -12.63 8.13
N ILE A 130 -11.05 -12.39 6.82
CA ILE A 130 -10.21 -13.19 5.92
C ILE A 130 -9.08 -12.40 5.28
N VAL A 131 -8.82 -11.16 5.70
CA VAL A 131 -7.72 -10.33 5.20
C VAL A 131 -6.69 -10.07 6.30
N ASP A 132 -5.44 -9.91 5.88
CA ASP A 132 -4.33 -9.55 6.75
C ASP A 132 -4.11 -8.02 6.76
N TYR A 133 -4.50 -7.34 5.65
CA TYR A 133 -4.33 -5.90 5.45
C TYR A 133 -5.57 -5.27 4.82
N VAL A 134 -5.90 -4.06 5.27
CA VAL A 134 -6.90 -3.17 4.63
C VAL A 134 -6.20 -1.86 4.30
N MET A 135 -6.13 -1.53 3.02
CA MET A 135 -5.58 -0.27 2.54
C MET A 135 -6.71 0.69 2.18
N VAL A 136 -6.69 1.89 2.75
CA VAL A 136 -7.64 2.95 2.44
C VAL A 136 -7.01 3.92 1.46
N MET A 137 -7.61 4.02 0.27
CA MET A 137 -7.23 5.04 -0.69
C MET A 137 -7.67 6.41 -0.19
N THR A 138 -6.72 7.31 -0.04
CA THR A 138 -6.96 8.70 0.41
C THR A 138 -6.96 9.70 -0.76
N VAL A 139 -6.80 9.17 -1.96
CA VAL A 139 -7.01 9.82 -3.27
C VAL A 139 -7.77 8.84 -4.17
N ASN A 140 -8.25 9.27 -5.33
CA ASN A 140 -8.72 8.31 -6.34
C ASN A 140 -7.53 7.49 -6.86
N PRO A 141 -7.65 6.15 -7.01
CA PRO A 141 -6.56 5.33 -7.52
C PRO A 141 -6.17 5.71 -8.96
N GLY A 142 -4.91 5.45 -9.33
CA GLY A 142 -4.43 5.57 -10.70
C GLY A 142 -3.40 6.66 -10.97
N PHE A 143 -3.31 7.72 -10.15
CA PHE A 143 -2.36 8.82 -10.40
C PHE A 143 -1.74 9.35 -9.11
N ALA A 144 -0.43 9.61 -9.16
CA ALA A 144 0.27 10.35 -8.12
C ALA A 144 -0.03 11.86 -8.20
N GLY A 145 0.33 12.62 -7.16
CA GLY A 145 0.24 14.09 -7.15
C GLY A 145 -1.17 14.66 -6.87
N GLN A 146 -2.14 13.84 -6.54
CA GLN A 146 -3.49 14.28 -6.18
C GLN A 146 -3.53 14.91 -4.76
N LYS A 147 -4.64 15.59 -4.46
CA LYS A 147 -4.90 16.15 -3.12
C LYS A 147 -5.57 15.11 -2.23
N TYR A 148 -5.14 15.05 -0.98
CA TYR A 148 -5.74 14.21 0.04
C TYR A 148 -7.24 14.51 0.24
N LEU A 149 -8.05 13.47 0.29
CA LEU A 149 -9.50 13.56 0.46
C LEU A 149 -9.87 13.42 1.95
N ASN A 150 -10.04 14.55 2.65
CA ASN A 150 -10.23 14.56 4.11
C ASN A 150 -11.47 13.78 4.59
N PHE A 151 -12.50 13.62 3.78
CA PHE A 151 -13.72 12.89 4.16
C PHE A 151 -13.47 11.39 4.42
N VAL A 152 -12.35 10.82 3.94
CA VAL A 152 -11.99 9.42 4.21
C VAL A 152 -11.55 9.18 5.66
N ASN A 153 -11.25 10.23 6.43
CA ASN A 153 -10.81 10.09 7.82
C ASN A 153 -11.85 9.36 8.68
N ASP A 154 -13.14 9.66 8.51
CA ASP A 154 -14.21 9.00 9.25
C ASP A 154 -14.23 7.49 8.97
N LYS A 155 -13.94 7.09 7.71
CA LYS A 155 -13.78 5.69 7.32
C LYS A 155 -12.59 5.05 8.03
N ILE A 156 -11.44 5.72 8.09
CA ILE A 156 -10.24 5.24 8.79
C ILE A 156 -10.53 5.04 10.27
N GLU A 157 -11.17 6.01 10.94
CA GLU A 157 -11.53 5.90 12.37
C GLU A 157 -12.44 4.70 12.65
N ARG A 158 -13.39 4.41 11.77
CA ARG A 158 -14.27 3.25 11.87
C ARG A 158 -13.50 1.93 11.69
N LEU A 159 -12.57 1.87 10.73
CA LEU A 159 -11.72 0.70 10.52
C LEU A 159 -10.79 0.45 11.70
N VAL A 160 -10.25 1.49 12.34
CA VAL A 160 -9.43 1.34 13.55
C VAL A 160 -10.21 0.66 14.68
N LYS A 161 -11.51 0.92 14.83
CA LYS A 161 -12.37 0.21 15.80
C LYS A 161 -12.57 -1.25 15.42
N LEU A 162 -12.82 -1.54 14.13
CA LEU A 162 -13.02 -2.90 13.62
C LEU A 162 -11.73 -3.73 13.67
N LYS A 163 -10.56 -3.11 13.52
CA LYS A 163 -9.27 -3.76 13.63
C LYS A 163 -9.06 -4.49 14.97
N LEU A 164 -9.66 -4.01 16.06
CA LEU A 164 -9.58 -4.66 17.37
C LEU A 164 -10.26 -6.03 17.37
N GLU A 165 -11.31 -6.18 16.58
CA GLU A 165 -12.08 -7.43 16.42
C GLU A 165 -11.45 -8.37 15.39
N TYR A 166 -11.16 -7.85 14.19
CA TYR A 166 -10.76 -8.68 13.04
C TYR A 166 -9.25 -8.83 12.86
N LYS A 167 -8.42 -8.05 13.59
CA LYS A 167 -6.95 -8.19 13.68
C LYS A 167 -6.17 -7.99 12.38
N PHE A 168 -6.68 -7.20 11.44
CA PHE A 168 -5.94 -6.78 10.23
C PHE A 168 -5.07 -5.55 10.51
N LYS A 169 -4.11 -5.26 9.63
CA LYS A 169 -3.36 -4.00 9.62
C LYS A 169 -4.01 -2.98 8.69
N ILE A 170 -3.99 -1.72 9.09
CA ILE A 170 -4.52 -0.60 8.29
C ILE A 170 -3.36 0.11 7.61
N MET A 171 -3.44 0.19 6.29
CA MET A 171 -2.54 0.97 5.44
C MET A 171 -3.30 2.15 4.83
N VAL A 172 -2.60 3.21 4.48
CA VAL A 172 -3.17 4.34 3.74
C VAL A 172 -2.31 4.69 2.54
N ASP A 173 -2.96 5.00 1.42
CA ASP A 173 -2.30 5.34 0.17
C ASP A 173 -2.94 6.56 -0.49
N GLY A 174 -2.08 7.53 -0.87
CA GLY A 174 -2.44 8.73 -1.61
C GLY A 174 -2.20 10.03 -0.85
N ALA A 175 -1.32 10.87 -1.37
CA ALA A 175 -0.99 12.20 -0.84
C ALA A 175 -0.59 12.19 0.65
N ILE A 176 0.15 11.16 1.09
CA ILE A 176 0.58 10.97 2.47
C ILE A 176 1.81 11.84 2.74
N SER A 177 1.61 12.95 3.45
CA SER A 177 2.66 13.84 3.95
C SER A 177 3.10 13.45 5.37
N GLU A 178 4.23 14.00 5.86
CA GLU A 178 4.69 13.78 7.23
C GLU A 178 3.63 14.19 8.27
N GLU A 179 2.90 15.29 8.04
CA GLU A 179 1.79 15.72 8.90
C GLU A 179 0.69 14.64 8.95
N LYS A 180 0.33 14.08 7.78
CA LYS A 180 -0.68 13.02 7.69
C LYS A 180 -0.22 11.73 8.37
N ILE A 181 1.05 11.37 8.23
CA ILE A 181 1.63 10.21 8.92
C ILE A 181 1.47 10.34 10.43
N ASN A 182 1.83 11.49 11.01
CA ASN A 182 1.68 11.73 12.43
C ASN A 182 0.22 11.60 12.87
N LYS A 183 -0.68 12.37 12.24
CA LYS A 183 -2.11 12.38 12.59
C LYS A 183 -2.76 10.99 12.47
N LEU A 184 -2.49 10.27 11.39
CA LEU A 184 -3.13 8.98 11.13
C LEU A 184 -2.51 7.86 11.98
N SER A 185 -1.21 7.96 12.32
CA SER A 185 -0.56 7.06 13.27
C SER A 185 -1.19 7.17 14.66
N ASP A 186 -1.49 8.40 15.13
CA ASP A 186 -2.15 8.64 16.42
C ASP A 186 -3.58 8.07 16.43
N LEU A 187 -4.27 8.05 15.28
CA LEU A 187 -5.55 7.37 15.12
C LEU A 187 -5.46 5.84 15.18
N GLY A 188 -4.30 5.25 14.91
CA GLY A 188 -4.11 3.81 14.92
C GLY A 188 -3.88 3.16 13.55
N VAL A 189 -3.54 3.94 12.51
CA VAL A 189 -3.06 3.43 11.22
C VAL A 189 -1.68 2.82 11.40
N ASP A 190 -1.45 1.65 10.80
CA ASP A 190 -0.21 0.88 10.95
C ASP A 190 0.85 1.26 9.92
N GLY A 191 0.44 1.59 8.69
CA GLY A 191 1.42 1.81 7.64
C GLY A 191 0.99 2.80 6.56
N PHE A 192 1.99 3.29 5.84
CA PHE A 192 1.89 4.45 4.98
C PHE A 192 2.58 4.19 3.64
N ILE A 193 1.82 4.30 2.55
CA ILE A 193 2.37 4.26 1.20
C ILE A 193 2.89 5.65 0.86
N LEU A 194 4.19 5.75 0.56
CA LEU A 194 4.88 7.01 0.41
C LEU A 194 5.27 7.30 -1.04
N GLY A 195 4.72 8.35 -1.58
CA GLY A 195 5.07 8.93 -2.87
C GLY A 195 5.89 10.22 -2.72
N THR A 196 5.68 11.15 -3.65
CA THR A 196 6.37 12.45 -3.71
C THR A 196 6.00 13.40 -2.55
N SER A 197 4.87 13.18 -1.87
CA SER A 197 4.45 14.04 -0.75
C SER A 197 5.39 13.96 0.45
N ALA A 198 5.99 12.78 0.72
CA ALA A 198 6.82 12.58 1.90
C ALA A 198 8.23 12.04 1.61
N LEU A 199 8.47 11.38 0.47
CA LEU A 199 9.71 10.63 0.27
C LEU A 199 10.45 11.02 -1.01
N PHE A 200 9.84 10.80 -2.19
CA PHE A 200 10.54 10.99 -3.46
C PHE A 200 10.67 12.47 -3.87
N GLY A 201 11.75 12.79 -4.60
CA GLY A 201 11.99 14.14 -5.10
C GLY A 201 12.34 15.16 -4.01
N LYS A 202 12.80 14.72 -2.83
CA LYS A 202 13.32 15.57 -1.75
C LYS A 202 14.83 15.74 -1.89
N GLU A 203 15.36 16.83 -1.35
CA GLU A 203 16.81 17.09 -1.30
C GLU A 203 17.52 16.24 -0.23
N GLU A 204 16.76 15.75 0.77
CA GLU A 204 17.27 14.91 1.86
C GLU A 204 17.51 13.48 1.41
N GLU A 205 18.48 12.81 2.04
CA GLU A 205 18.72 11.38 1.85
C GLU A 205 17.57 10.52 2.40
N TYR A 206 17.23 9.44 1.71
CA TYR A 206 16.15 8.52 2.12
C TYR A 206 16.31 8.03 3.56
N LYS A 207 17.55 7.76 3.99
CA LYS A 207 17.86 7.30 5.36
C LYS A 207 17.39 8.29 6.42
N ASP A 208 17.58 9.57 6.21
CA ASP A 208 17.21 10.61 7.17
C ASP A 208 15.70 10.81 7.18
N ILE A 209 15.07 10.82 5.99
CA ILE A 209 13.62 10.89 5.87
C ILE A 209 12.96 9.69 6.56
N VAL A 210 13.37 8.46 6.24
CA VAL A 210 12.78 7.24 6.81
C VAL A 210 12.95 7.18 8.32
N LYS A 211 14.13 7.52 8.83
CA LYS A 211 14.40 7.61 10.27
C LYS A 211 13.44 8.59 10.96
N ARG A 212 13.24 9.77 10.39
CA ARG A 212 12.32 10.79 10.92
C ARG A 212 10.87 10.30 10.88
N LEU A 213 10.42 9.67 9.79
CA LEU A 213 9.06 9.20 9.63
C LEU A 213 8.73 8.01 10.54
N LYS A 214 9.71 7.16 10.86
CA LYS A 214 9.55 6.05 11.82
C LYS A 214 9.51 6.51 13.27
N THR A 215 10.09 7.68 13.59
CA THR A 215 10.10 8.20 14.95
C THR A 215 8.72 8.77 15.30
N ILE A 216 8.04 8.17 16.25
CA ILE A 216 6.84 8.73 16.85
C ILE A 216 7.31 9.93 17.69
N LYS A 217 6.81 11.12 17.38
CA LYS A 217 7.02 12.28 18.27
C LYS A 217 6.26 11.98 19.56
N GLU A 218 6.97 11.73 20.66
CA GLU A 218 6.37 11.87 21.98
C GLU A 218 5.92 13.33 22.07
N GLU A 219 4.63 13.57 22.26
CA GLU A 219 4.13 14.90 22.56
C GLU A 219 4.88 15.35 23.83
N ALA A 220 5.59 16.49 23.72
CA ALA A 220 6.12 17.17 24.87
C ALA A 220 4.90 17.63 25.72
N ASN A 221 4.65 16.91 26.82
CA ASN A 221 3.69 17.30 27.84
C ASN A 221 3.99 18.70 28.39
#